data_1bf54ee3447bc0f708f625195645f881
#
_entry.id   1bf54ee3447bc0f708f625195645f881
#
_cell.length_a   1.000
_cell.length_b   1.000
_cell.length_c   1.000
_cell.angle_alpha   90.00
_cell.angle_beta   90.00
_cell.angle_gamma   90.00
#
_symmetry.space_group_name_H-M   'P 1'
#
loop_
_entity.id
_entity.type
_entity.pdbx_description
1 polymer ?
#
loop_
_entity_poly.entity_id
_entity_poly.type
_entity_poly.pdbx_seq_one_letter_code
_entity_poly.pdbx_strand_id
1 'polypeptide(L)'
;NLNIIYIYYLYMSNNKVTIKVKKTKNNSVKVNKGDWVRTNRKRFPKWVNETFKKYLLTSEEKVVGTDFKPFLHQKMVRDFLQNESPYRGLLLYHGLGSGKTCTSITIAENLKNYKKIVVMLPASIKDNYIQKGLMFCGDKRFKALPSLIDDYYQFVSTNASNTLKQIEDIGTLDNHVIVVDEVHNLVSIMVSGIKGNSKQGRKIYELLLNS
;
A
#
# COMPACT_ATOMS: atom_id res chain seq x y z
N ASN A 1 -12.14 12.96 -12.24
CA ASN A 1 -11.04 12.00 -12.31
C ASN A 1 -10.66 11.56 -10.90
N LEU A 2 -11.07 10.36 -10.55
CA LEU A 2 -10.89 9.73 -9.25
C LEU A 2 -9.64 8.87 -9.32
N ASN A 3 -8.59 9.26 -8.61
CA ASN A 3 -7.41 8.43 -8.46
C ASN A 3 -7.60 7.53 -7.26
N ILE A 4 -7.49 6.24 -7.43
CA ILE A 4 -7.68 5.22 -6.40
C ILE A 4 -6.34 4.56 -6.17
N ILE A 5 -5.82 4.60 -4.94
CA ILE A 5 -4.59 3.89 -4.57
C ILE A 5 -5.00 2.67 -3.76
N TYR A 6 -4.63 1.49 -4.24
CA TYR A 6 -4.76 0.24 -3.52
C TYR A 6 -3.44 -0.07 -2.85
N ILE A 7 -3.46 -0.25 -1.55
CA ILE A 7 -2.36 -0.89 -0.85
C ILE A 7 -2.86 -2.26 -0.45
N TYR A 8 -2.36 -3.31 -1.13
CA TYR A 8 -2.61 -4.68 -0.76
C TYR A 8 -1.48 -5.20 0.12
N TYR A 9 -1.82 -5.57 1.33
CA TYR A 9 -1.09 -6.53 2.09
C TYR A 9 -1.59 -7.92 1.71
N LEU A 10 -0.85 -8.64 0.90
CA LEU A 10 -1.17 -10.04 0.65
C LEU A 10 -0.46 -10.91 1.68
N TYR A 11 -1.17 -11.23 2.74
CA TYR A 11 -0.86 -12.34 3.63
C TYR A 11 -2.08 -13.26 3.67
N MET A 12 -2.06 -14.30 2.87
CA MET A 12 -3.05 -15.35 2.92
C MET A 12 -2.45 -16.61 3.55
N SER A 13 -2.84 -16.93 4.77
CA SER A 13 -2.88 -18.31 5.24
C SER A 13 -4.34 -18.75 5.32
N ASN A 14 -4.61 -19.92 4.74
CA ASN A 14 -5.93 -20.53 4.69
C ASN A 14 -6.75 -20.44 5.99
N ASN A 15 -7.98 -19.98 5.85
CA ASN A 15 -9.17 -20.27 6.67
C ASN A 15 -9.00 -20.51 8.17
N LYS A 16 -8.31 -19.65 8.87
CA LYS A 16 -8.53 -19.33 10.31
C LYS A 16 -7.62 -18.15 10.60
N VAL A 17 -8.20 -17.01 11.02
CA VAL A 17 -7.41 -15.89 11.53
C VAL A 17 -6.81 -16.31 12.87
N THR A 18 -5.79 -17.13 12.80
CA THR A 18 -4.89 -17.37 13.92
C THR A 18 -3.64 -16.57 13.59
N ILE A 19 -3.50 -15.39 14.20
CA ILE A 19 -2.28 -14.61 14.13
C ILE A 19 -1.19 -15.39 14.87
N LYS A 20 -0.58 -16.37 14.19
CA LYS A 20 0.69 -16.94 14.63
C LYS A 20 1.79 -16.00 14.17
N VAL A 21 2.10 -15.03 15.01
CA VAL A 21 3.35 -14.27 14.90
C VAL A 21 4.48 -15.30 15.10
N LYS A 22 5.08 -15.77 14.00
CA LYS A 22 6.37 -16.46 14.09
C LYS A 22 7.35 -15.44 14.67
N LYS A 23 7.80 -15.70 15.90
CA LYS A 23 8.93 -14.99 16.51
C LYS A 23 10.17 -15.30 15.68
N THR A 24 10.44 -14.48 14.66
CA THR A 24 11.81 -14.29 14.21
C THR A 24 12.46 -13.36 15.22
N LYS A 25 13.61 -13.76 15.73
CA LYS A 25 14.40 -12.98 16.69
C LYS A 25 14.54 -11.55 16.15
N ASN A 26 14.06 -10.60 16.94
CA ASN A 26 14.39 -9.19 16.95
C ASN A 26 13.78 -8.23 15.92
N ASN A 27 12.58 -8.43 15.35
CA ASN A 27 11.86 -7.31 14.72
C ASN A 27 10.35 -7.61 14.62
N SER A 28 9.69 -7.68 15.76
CA SER A 28 8.22 -7.80 15.78
C SER A 28 7.59 -6.41 15.63
N VAL A 29 6.86 -6.20 14.55
CA VAL A 29 5.83 -5.16 14.53
C VAL A 29 4.88 -5.49 15.68
N LYS A 30 4.88 -4.67 16.73
CA LYS A 30 3.93 -4.82 17.83
C LYS A 30 2.55 -4.46 17.31
N VAL A 31 1.78 -5.46 16.91
CA VAL A 31 0.35 -5.28 16.74
C VAL A 31 -0.23 -5.16 18.15
N ASN A 32 -0.69 -3.98 18.51
CA ASN A 32 -1.42 -3.80 19.74
C ASN A 32 -2.63 -4.72 19.70
N LYS A 33 -2.75 -5.61 20.71
CA LYS A 33 -3.92 -6.46 20.92
C LYS A 33 -5.08 -5.62 21.48
N GLY A 34 -5.44 -4.55 20.76
CA GLY A 34 -6.63 -3.77 21.07
C GLY A 34 -7.89 -4.41 20.51
N ASP A 35 -9.02 -4.10 21.09
CA ASP A 35 -10.34 -4.51 20.61
C ASP A 35 -10.63 -3.84 19.24
N TRP A 36 -10.28 -4.51 18.17
CA TRP A 36 -10.61 -4.06 16.82
C TRP A 36 -12.02 -4.51 16.39
N VAL A 37 -12.65 -3.74 15.53
CA VAL A 37 -14.00 -4.00 15.04
C VAL A 37 -13.97 -4.20 13.53
N ARG A 38 -14.66 -5.25 13.04
CA ARG A 38 -14.78 -5.51 11.60
C ARG A 38 -15.52 -4.37 10.89
N THR A 39 -15.10 -4.04 9.65
CA THR A 39 -15.67 -2.96 8.84
C THR A 39 -17.17 -3.08 8.60
N ASN A 40 -17.71 -4.31 8.55
CA ASN A 40 -19.13 -4.58 8.36
C ASN A 40 -19.98 -4.54 9.65
N ARG A 41 -19.41 -4.12 10.78
CA ARG A 41 -20.14 -4.01 12.06
C ARG A 41 -20.59 -2.58 12.30
N LYS A 42 -21.81 -2.42 12.87
CA LYS A 42 -22.36 -1.10 13.25
C LYS A 42 -21.47 -0.30 14.20
N ARG A 43 -20.63 -0.98 14.98
CA ARG A 43 -19.66 -0.37 15.91
C ARG A 43 -18.39 0.16 15.22
N PHE A 44 -18.14 -0.20 13.95
CA PHE A 44 -16.91 0.18 13.26
C PHE A 44 -16.66 1.70 13.20
N PRO A 45 -17.63 2.53 12.79
CA PRO A 45 -17.43 3.99 12.77
C PRO A 45 -17.09 4.56 14.15
N LYS A 46 -17.75 4.05 15.21
CA LYS A 46 -17.46 4.46 16.59
C LYS A 46 -16.05 4.08 16.99
N TRP A 47 -15.65 2.84 16.73
CA TRP A 47 -14.28 2.35 17.00
C TRP A 47 -13.24 3.18 16.26
N VAL A 48 -13.43 3.50 14.97
CA VAL A 48 -12.52 4.36 14.20
C VAL A 48 -12.40 5.74 14.86
N ASN A 49 -13.52 6.37 15.21
CA ASN A 49 -13.51 7.68 15.83
C ASN A 49 -12.80 7.70 17.18
N GLU A 50 -12.96 6.65 17.98
CA GLU A 50 -12.33 6.53 19.29
C GLU A 50 -10.82 6.27 19.15
N THR A 51 -10.44 5.29 18.31
CA THR A 51 -9.04 4.87 18.11
C THR A 51 -8.19 5.97 17.48
N PHE A 52 -8.76 6.70 16.51
CA PHE A 52 -8.07 7.73 15.74
C PHE A 52 -8.40 9.16 16.17
N LYS A 53 -9.05 9.34 17.33
CA LYS A 53 -9.42 10.66 17.89
C LYS A 53 -8.22 11.61 17.95
N LYS A 54 -7.03 11.10 18.22
CA LYS A 54 -5.78 11.88 18.25
C LYS A 54 -5.52 12.67 16.96
N TYR A 55 -5.96 12.16 15.79
CA TYR A 55 -5.78 12.82 14.50
C TYR A 55 -6.88 13.84 14.19
N LEU A 56 -8.02 13.79 14.90
CA LEU A 56 -9.13 14.73 14.73
C LEU A 56 -8.99 15.99 15.60
N LEU A 57 -8.29 15.86 16.73
CA LEU A 57 -8.17 16.92 17.74
C LEU A 57 -6.89 17.75 17.62
N THR A 58 -5.96 17.31 16.79
CA THR A 58 -4.68 18.01 16.60
C THR A 58 -4.82 18.99 15.46
N SER A 59 -4.54 20.27 15.68
CA SER A 59 -4.34 21.23 14.59
C SER A 59 -3.16 20.78 13.75
N GLU A 60 -3.28 20.88 12.42
CA GLU A 60 -2.14 20.61 11.56
C GLU A 60 -1.00 21.56 11.93
N GLU A 61 0.16 20.98 12.29
CA GLU A 61 1.36 21.77 12.50
C GLU A 61 1.70 22.47 11.19
N LYS A 62 1.85 23.79 11.24
CA LYS A 62 2.38 24.53 10.08
C LYS A 62 3.73 23.92 9.75
N VAL A 63 3.85 23.39 8.54
CA VAL A 63 5.13 22.84 8.05
C VAL A 63 6.07 24.00 7.86
N VAL A 64 6.99 24.17 8.80
CA VAL A 64 8.09 25.13 8.69
C VAL A 64 9.30 24.32 8.20
N GLY A 65 9.76 24.62 6.98
CA GLY A 65 10.92 23.96 6.39
C GLY A 65 10.61 23.22 5.08
N THR A 66 11.66 22.75 4.42
CA THR A 66 11.62 22.08 3.10
C THR A 66 11.41 20.57 3.21
N ASP A 67 11.42 20.02 4.41
CA ASP A 67 11.29 18.59 4.65
C ASP A 67 9.85 18.13 4.58
N PHE A 68 9.60 17.03 3.87
CA PHE A 68 8.28 16.42 3.84
C PHE A 68 7.87 15.92 5.24
N LYS A 69 6.70 16.37 5.68
CA LYS A 69 6.03 15.84 6.88
C LYS A 69 4.65 15.32 6.45
N PRO A 70 4.33 14.05 6.72
CA PRO A 70 3.00 13.52 6.39
C PRO A 70 1.91 14.30 7.11
N PHE A 71 0.84 14.63 6.39
CA PHE A 71 -0.37 15.23 6.95
C PHE A 71 -1.05 14.29 7.96
N LEU A 72 -1.91 14.83 8.81
CA LEU A 72 -2.61 14.04 9.84
C LEU A 72 -3.40 12.86 9.23
N HIS A 73 -4.11 13.10 8.13
CA HIS A 73 -4.85 12.03 7.45
C HIS A 73 -3.92 10.93 6.88
N GLN A 74 -2.73 11.28 6.41
CA GLN A 74 -1.73 10.30 5.93
C GLN A 74 -1.16 9.47 7.08
N LYS A 75 -0.88 10.12 8.22
CA LYS A 75 -0.44 9.44 9.44
C LYS A 75 -1.53 8.50 9.96
N MET A 76 -2.79 8.93 9.96
CA MET A 76 -3.93 8.10 10.36
C MET A 76 -4.06 6.84 9.51
N VAL A 77 -3.98 6.97 8.20
CA VAL A 77 -4.07 5.84 7.27
C VAL A 77 -2.91 4.87 7.46
N ARG A 78 -1.71 5.39 7.63
CA ARG A 78 -0.53 4.59 7.94
C ARG A 78 -0.73 3.77 9.22
N ASP A 79 -1.11 4.44 10.31
CA ASP A 79 -1.27 3.77 11.61
C ASP A 79 -2.44 2.79 11.61
N PHE A 80 -3.49 3.07 10.83
CA PHE A 80 -4.59 2.12 10.63
C PHE A 80 -4.11 0.79 10.07
N LEU A 81 -3.26 0.80 9.04
CA LEU A 81 -2.76 -0.42 8.42
C LEU A 81 -1.68 -1.13 9.24
N GLN A 82 -0.89 -0.39 10.00
CA GLN A 82 0.31 -0.93 10.61
C GLN A 82 0.15 -1.32 12.07
N ASN A 83 -0.51 -0.49 12.85
CA ASN A 83 -0.46 -0.59 14.32
C ASN A 83 -1.81 -0.84 14.95
N GLU A 84 -2.89 -0.30 14.37
CA GLU A 84 -4.16 -0.18 15.08
C GLU A 84 -5.22 -1.17 14.55
N SER A 85 -4.95 -1.87 13.47
CA SER A 85 -5.90 -2.81 12.91
C SER A 85 -5.25 -4.05 12.30
N PRO A 86 -5.99 -5.17 12.23
CA PRO A 86 -5.53 -6.38 11.55
C PRO A 86 -5.72 -6.32 10.03
N TYR A 87 -6.21 -5.22 9.50
CA TYR A 87 -6.48 -5.08 8.08
C TYR A 87 -5.19 -5.06 7.27
N ARG A 88 -5.19 -5.82 6.18
CA ARG A 88 -4.02 -6.03 5.32
C ARG A 88 -4.07 -5.22 4.04
N GLY A 89 -5.23 -4.66 3.72
CA GLY A 89 -5.43 -3.88 2.52
C GLY A 89 -6.33 -2.68 2.77
N LEU A 90 -6.16 -1.65 1.96
CA LEU A 90 -6.93 -0.43 2.02
C LEU A 90 -7.11 0.17 0.63
N LEU A 91 -8.32 0.64 0.33
CA LEU A 91 -8.61 1.48 -0.80
C LEU A 91 -8.55 2.95 -0.37
N LEU A 92 -7.57 3.68 -0.89
CA LEU A 92 -7.48 5.12 -0.70
C LEU A 92 -8.32 5.86 -1.75
N TYR A 93 -9.45 6.38 -1.30
CA TYR A 93 -10.38 7.13 -2.12
C TYR A 93 -10.38 8.60 -1.67
N HIS A 94 -9.46 9.36 -2.20
CA HIS A 94 -9.27 10.76 -1.85
C HIS A 94 -9.51 11.66 -3.07
N GLY A 95 -9.89 12.90 -2.83
CA GLY A 95 -9.99 13.92 -3.88
C GLY A 95 -8.67 14.19 -4.60
N LEU A 96 -8.76 14.89 -5.73
CA LEU A 96 -7.57 15.30 -6.46
C LEU A 96 -6.71 16.23 -5.59
N GLY A 97 -5.40 16.09 -5.65
CA GLY A 97 -4.48 16.95 -4.88
C GLY A 97 -4.32 16.60 -3.39
N SER A 98 -5.03 15.60 -2.86
CA SER A 98 -4.95 15.22 -1.43
C SER A 98 -3.65 14.49 -1.03
N GLY A 99 -2.71 14.32 -1.93
CA GLY A 99 -1.44 13.64 -1.66
C GLY A 99 -1.52 12.12 -1.56
N LYS A 100 -2.40 11.45 -2.35
CA LYS A 100 -2.55 9.99 -2.39
C LYS A 100 -1.23 9.25 -2.57
N THR A 101 -0.42 9.67 -3.53
CA THR A 101 0.90 9.09 -3.81
C THR A 101 1.80 9.18 -2.58
N CYS A 102 1.86 10.33 -1.91
CA CYS A 102 2.63 10.46 -0.67
C CYS A 102 2.06 9.65 0.49
N THR A 103 0.73 9.45 0.54
CA THR A 103 0.11 8.55 1.53
C THR A 103 0.58 7.12 1.33
N SER A 104 0.55 6.60 0.10
CA SER A 104 1.00 5.24 -0.21
C SER A 104 2.49 5.07 0.10
N ILE A 105 3.31 6.05 -0.26
CA ILE A 105 4.75 6.06 0.05
C ILE A 105 4.99 6.09 1.56
N THR A 106 4.27 6.92 2.31
CA THR A 106 4.40 6.98 3.78
C THR A 106 4.12 5.62 4.44
N ILE A 107 3.19 4.85 3.90
CA ILE A 107 2.90 3.49 4.39
C ILE A 107 4.03 2.54 3.98
N ALA A 108 4.42 2.55 2.71
CA ALA A 108 5.47 1.69 2.18
C ALA A 108 6.81 1.90 2.88
N GLU A 109 7.22 3.14 3.08
CA GLU A 109 8.48 3.52 3.74
C GLU A 109 8.62 2.96 5.17
N ASN A 110 7.52 2.89 5.92
CA ASN A 110 7.55 2.29 7.24
C ASN A 110 7.76 0.76 7.21
N LEU A 111 7.52 0.13 6.08
CA LEU A 111 7.55 -1.33 5.93
C LEU A 111 8.75 -1.82 5.14
N LYS A 112 9.45 -0.93 4.43
CA LYS A 112 10.52 -1.29 3.50
C LYS A 112 11.70 -2.05 4.14
N ASN A 113 11.93 -1.87 5.44
CA ASN A 113 12.98 -2.60 6.16
C ASN A 113 12.61 -4.05 6.47
N TYR A 114 11.35 -4.41 6.31
CA TYR A 114 10.82 -5.74 6.62
C TYR A 114 10.27 -6.47 5.39
N LYS A 115 9.90 -5.70 4.36
CA LYS A 115 9.22 -6.20 3.16
C LYS A 115 9.72 -5.49 1.93
N LYS A 116 9.79 -6.21 0.81
CA LYS A 116 9.97 -5.61 -0.52
C LYS A 116 8.68 -4.89 -0.91
N ILE A 117 8.83 -3.80 -1.64
CA ILE A 117 7.70 -2.98 -2.10
C ILE A 117 7.54 -3.21 -3.60
N VAL A 118 6.35 -3.64 -4.00
CA VAL A 118 5.97 -3.74 -5.42
C VAL A 118 5.00 -2.62 -5.73
N VAL A 119 5.36 -1.76 -6.65
CA VAL A 119 4.51 -0.66 -7.11
C VAL A 119 3.99 -0.99 -8.50
N MET A 120 2.68 -1.21 -8.59
CA MET A 120 1.96 -1.49 -9.84
C MET A 120 1.29 -0.22 -10.32
N LEU A 121 1.67 0.28 -11.49
CA LEU A 121 1.17 1.54 -12.03
C LEU A 121 1.31 1.59 -13.57
N PRO A 122 0.57 2.46 -14.27
CA PRO A 122 0.81 2.72 -15.69
C PRO A 122 2.24 3.21 -15.96
N ALA A 123 2.88 2.71 -17.03
CA ALA A 123 4.25 3.09 -17.38
C ALA A 123 4.45 4.62 -17.48
N SER A 124 3.43 5.33 -17.98
CA SER A 124 3.47 6.77 -18.19
C SER A 124 3.60 7.62 -16.92
N ILE A 125 3.24 7.05 -15.75
CA ILE A 125 3.31 7.78 -14.48
C ILE A 125 4.47 7.32 -13.58
N LYS A 126 5.25 6.31 -14.00
CA LYS A 126 6.37 5.76 -13.22
C LYS A 126 7.38 6.84 -12.83
N ASP A 127 7.84 7.62 -13.80
CA ASP A 127 8.85 8.67 -13.56
C ASP A 127 8.31 9.74 -12.60
N ASN A 128 7.03 10.09 -12.74
CA ASN A 128 6.39 11.04 -11.84
C ASN A 128 6.26 10.47 -10.42
N TYR A 129 5.95 9.18 -10.28
CA TYR A 129 5.90 8.49 -8.98
C TYR A 129 7.28 8.49 -8.31
N ILE A 130 8.36 8.28 -9.07
CA ILE A 130 9.73 8.33 -8.54
C ILE A 130 10.12 9.77 -8.23
N GLN A 131 10.09 10.67 -9.21
CA GLN A 131 10.65 12.02 -9.08
C GLN A 131 9.86 12.93 -8.13
N LYS A 132 8.52 12.92 -8.23
CA LYS A 132 7.66 13.76 -7.40
C LYS A 132 7.10 13.03 -6.17
N GLY A 133 7.13 11.71 -6.18
CA GLY A 133 6.69 10.87 -5.06
C GLY A 133 7.87 10.46 -4.18
N LEU A 134 8.61 9.43 -4.56
CA LEU A 134 9.67 8.85 -3.72
C LEU A 134 10.77 9.84 -3.34
N MET A 135 11.21 10.69 -4.28
CA MET A 135 12.23 11.70 -4.00
C MET A 135 11.75 12.78 -3.02
N PHE A 136 10.44 13.02 -2.93
CA PHE A 136 9.88 14.05 -2.05
C PHE A 136 9.33 13.47 -0.73
N CYS A 137 8.54 12.39 -0.80
CA CYS A 137 7.83 11.82 0.34
C CYS A 137 8.52 10.59 0.93
N GLY A 138 9.48 9.99 0.23
CA GLY A 138 10.22 8.81 0.65
C GLY A 138 11.45 9.12 1.48
N ASP A 139 12.33 8.16 1.58
CA ASP A 139 13.59 8.29 2.31
C ASP A 139 14.47 9.41 1.73
N LYS A 140 14.95 10.29 2.58
CA LYS A 140 15.82 11.40 2.18
C LYS A 140 17.06 10.95 1.41
N ARG A 141 17.54 9.75 1.67
CA ARG A 141 18.70 9.16 0.99
C ARG A 141 18.47 8.95 -0.51
N PHE A 142 17.22 8.77 -0.95
CA PHE A 142 16.89 8.61 -2.38
C PHE A 142 17.27 9.83 -3.22
N LYS A 143 17.27 11.05 -2.63
CA LYS A 143 17.73 12.27 -3.31
C LYS A 143 19.24 12.24 -3.58
N ALA A 144 20.01 11.73 -2.63
CA ALA A 144 21.46 11.67 -2.73
C ALA A 144 21.93 10.45 -3.55
N LEU A 145 21.22 9.32 -3.44
CA LEU A 145 21.56 8.07 -4.10
C LEU A 145 20.28 7.41 -4.65
N PRO A 146 19.83 7.79 -5.86
CA PRO A 146 18.61 7.25 -6.48
C PRO A 146 18.61 5.74 -6.68
N SER A 147 19.78 5.12 -6.88
CA SER A 147 19.92 3.66 -7.03
C SER A 147 19.44 2.88 -5.80
N LEU A 148 19.39 3.48 -4.61
CA LEU A 148 18.82 2.85 -3.42
C LEU A 148 17.32 2.52 -3.58
N ILE A 149 16.62 3.17 -4.50
CA ILE A 149 15.21 2.86 -4.74
C ILE A 149 15.06 1.41 -5.18
N ASP A 150 15.94 0.92 -6.05
CA ASP A 150 15.88 -0.45 -6.59
C ASP A 150 16.14 -1.53 -5.52
N ASP A 151 16.80 -1.17 -4.41
CA ASP A 151 17.00 -2.09 -3.29
C ASP A 151 15.69 -2.40 -2.54
N TYR A 152 14.73 -1.47 -2.56
CA TYR A 152 13.48 -1.57 -1.80
C TYR A 152 12.25 -1.70 -2.69
N TYR A 153 12.25 -1.10 -3.88
CA TYR A 153 11.09 -0.95 -4.74
C TYR A 153 11.26 -1.69 -6.06
N GLN A 154 10.25 -2.43 -6.42
CA GLN A 154 10.11 -3.05 -7.75
C GLN A 154 8.89 -2.44 -8.43
N PHE A 155 9.02 -2.13 -9.71
CA PHE A 155 7.95 -1.50 -10.49
C PHE A 155 7.39 -2.46 -11.51
N VAL A 156 6.05 -2.54 -11.56
CA VAL A 156 5.29 -3.34 -12.54
C VAL A 156 4.40 -2.40 -13.33
N SER A 157 4.49 -2.46 -14.65
CA SER A 157 3.65 -1.66 -15.52
C SER A 157 2.30 -2.34 -15.75
N THR A 158 1.20 -1.71 -15.27
CA THR A 158 -0.15 -2.30 -15.36
C THR A 158 -0.74 -2.29 -16.77
N ASN A 159 -0.24 -1.44 -17.66
CA ASN A 159 -0.73 -1.30 -19.03
C ASN A 159 0.23 -1.87 -20.09
N ALA A 160 1.28 -2.58 -19.68
CA ALA A 160 2.19 -3.22 -20.61
C ALA A 160 1.66 -4.58 -21.08
N SER A 161 1.98 -4.97 -22.31
CA SER A 161 1.63 -6.30 -22.83
C SER A 161 2.27 -7.45 -22.04
N ASN A 162 3.39 -7.18 -21.36
CA ASN A 162 4.14 -8.13 -20.55
C ASN A 162 3.92 -7.97 -19.03
N THR A 163 2.83 -7.33 -18.60
CA THR A 163 2.50 -7.13 -17.17
C THR A 163 2.56 -8.44 -16.38
N LEU A 164 1.97 -9.52 -16.92
CA LEU A 164 2.00 -10.83 -16.26
C LEU A 164 3.44 -11.32 -16.07
N LYS A 165 4.27 -11.23 -17.10
CA LYS A 165 5.69 -11.64 -17.02
C LYS A 165 6.44 -10.83 -15.95
N GLN A 166 6.22 -9.51 -15.89
CA GLN A 166 6.84 -8.68 -14.86
C GLN A 166 6.44 -9.11 -13.44
N ILE A 167 5.21 -9.57 -13.23
CA ILE A 167 4.77 -10.12 -11.92
C ILE A 167 5.42 -11.49 -11.68
N GLU A 168 5.48 -12.35 -12.68
CA GLU A 168 6.10 -13.67 -12.58
C GLU A 168 7.61 -13.59 -12.31
N ASP A 169 8.29 -12.60 -12.88
CA ASP A 169 9.74 -12.36 -12.67
C ASP A 169 10.06 -11.94 -11.22
N ILE A 170 9.08 -11.41 -10.47
CA ILE A 170 9.21 -11.15 -9.02
C ILE A 170 9.24 -12.46 -8.23
N GLY A 171 8.65 -13.52 -8.79
CA GLY A 171 8.47 -14.81 -8.14
C GLY A 171 7.24 -14.83 -7.23
N THR A 172 7.43 -15.05 -5.92
CA THR A 172 6.33 -15.00 -4.96
C THR A 172 6.07 -13.57 -4.49
N LEU A 173 4.81 -13.20 -4.41
CA LEU A 173 4.38 -11.92 -3.82
C LEU A 173 4.23 -12.01 -2.30
N ASP A 174 4.47 -13.18 -1.72
CA ASP A 174 4.45 -13.36 -0.27
C ASP A 174 5.42 -12.40 0.41
N ASN A 175 4.99 -11.88 1.55
CA ASN A 175 5.80 -10.94 2.32
C ASN A 175 6.20 -9.64 1.58
N HIS A 176 5.44 -9.26 0.55
CA HIS A 176 5.58 -7.98 -0.13
C HIS A 176 4.52 -6.98 0.34
N VAL A 177 4.81 -5.71 0.13
CA VAL A 177 3.81 -4.64 0.14
C VAL A 177 3.48 -4.32 -1.32
N ILE A 178 2.22 -4.44 -1.68
CA ILE A 178 1.78 -4.11 -3.04
C ILE A 178 1.06 -2.78 -3.00
N VAL A 179 1.59 -1.82 -3.71
CA VAL A 179 0.97 -0.51 -3.97
C VAL A 179 0.46 -0.52 -5.39
N VAL A 180 -0.83 -0.27 -5.57
CA VAL A 180 -1.40 -0.15 -6.92
C VAL A 180 -1.89 1.28 -7.11
N ASP A 181 -1.20 2.03 -7.97
CA ASP A 181 -1.65 3.35 -8.40
C ASP A 181 -2.50 3.22 -9.68
N GLU A 182 -3.53 4.07 -9.80
CA GLU A 182 -4.53 3.97 -10.88
C GLU A 182 -5.14 2.56 -10.97
N VAL A 183 -5.58 2.03 -9.84
CA VAL A 183 -6.05 0.65 -9.67
C VAL A 183 -7.13 0.23 -10.67
N HIS A 184 -7.91 1.16 -11.20
CA HIS A 184 -8.95 0.87 -12.18
C HIS A 184 -8.39 0.18 -13.44
N ASN A 185 -7.15 0.45 -13.82
CA ASN A 185 -6.49 -0.21 -14.95
C ASN A 185 -6.28 -1.71 -14.66
N LEU A 186 -5.71 -2.03 -13.50
CA LEU A 186 -5.46 -3.41 -13.09
C LEU A 186 -6.78 -4.18 -12.89
N VAL A 187 -7.76 -3.56 -12.22
CA VAL A 187 -9.08 -4.16 -12.00
C VAL A 187 -9.79 -4.46 -13.33
N SER A 188 -9.73 -3.56 -14.31
CA SER A 188 -10.33 -3.76 -15.62
C SER A 188 -9.74 -5.00 -16.32
N ILE A 189 -8.43 -5.19 -16.25
CA ILE A 189 -7.73 -6.36 -16.81
C ILE A 189 -8.19 -7.65 -16.09
N MET A 190 -8.23 -7.63 -14.76
CA MET A 190 -8.67 -8.79 -13.98
C MET A 190 -10.13 -9.16 -14.23
N VAL A 191 -11.03 -8.17 -14.25
CA VAL A 191 -12.46 -8.38 -14.57
C VAL A 191 -12.63 -8.98 -15.96
N SER A 192 -11.89 -8.49 -16.96
CA SER A 192 -11.86 -9.09 -18.30
C SER A 192 -11.41 -10.56 -18.26
N GLY A 193 -10.43 -10.86 -17.42
CA GLY A 193 -9.96 -12.23 -17.20
C GLY A 193 -11.00 -13.15 -16.56
N ILE A 194 -11.68 -12.67 -15.52
CA ILE A 194 -12.75 -13.42 -14.83
C ILE A 194 -13.90 -13.72 -15.78
N LYS A 195 -14.26 -12.78 -16.68
CA LYS A 195 -15.27 -12.95 -17.71
C LYS A 195 -14.84 -13.87 -18.85
N GLY A 196 -13.63 -14.40 -18.84
CA GLY A 196 -13.10 -15.31 -19.85
C GLY A 196 -12.50 -14.62 -21.10
N ASN A 197 -12.48 -13.29 -21.13
CA ASN A 197 -12.00 -12.52 -22.28
C ASN A 197 -10.48 -12.31 -22.32
N SER A 198 -9.77 -12.60 -21.20
CA SER A 198 -8.33 -12.41 -21.08
C SER A 198 -7.69 -13.51 -20.22
N LYS A 199 -6.91 -14.38 -20.84
CA LYS A 199 -6.12 -15.39 -20.10
C LYS A 199 -5.11 -14.74 -19.14
N GLN A 200 -4.46 -13.66 -19.59
CA GLN A 200 -3.51 -12.89 -18.79
C GLN A 200 -4.19 -12.26 -17.57
N GLY A 201 -5.34 -11.61 -17.76
CA GLY A 201 -6.08 -10.98 -16.67
C GLY A 201 -6.53 -11.99 -15.62
N ARG A 202 -6.95 -13.19 -16.03
CA ARG A 202 -7.31 -14.27 -15.10
C ARG A 202 -6.10 -14.71 -14.27
N LYS A 203 -4.95 -14.90 -14.90
CA LYS A 203 -3.73 -15.35 -14.22
C LYS A 203 -3.20 -14.29 -13.25
N ILE A 204 -3.24 -13.00 -13.63
CA ILE A 204 -2.92 -11.89 -12.72
C ILE A 204 -3.83 -11.90 -11.50
N TYR A 205 -5.16 -12.08 -11.70
CA TYR A 205 -6.11 -12.18 -10.60
C TYR A 205 -5.77 -13.34 -9.66
N GLU A 206 -5.48 -14.54 -10.21
CA GLU A 206 -5.14 -15.73 -9.42
C GLU A 206 -3.82 -15.53 -8.65
N LEU A 207 -2.80 -14.91 -9.24
CA LEU A 207 -1.54 -14.59 -8.56
C LEU A 207 -1.74 -13.63 -7.39
N LEU A 208 -2.53 -12.57 -7.60
CA LEU A 208 -2.80 -11.58 -6.54
C LEU A 208 -3.71 -12.12 -5.44
N LEU A 209 -4.59 -13.09 -5.74
CA LEU A 209 -5.51 -13.70 -4.77
C LEU A 209 -4.81 -14.72 -3.89
N ASN A 210 -3.82 -15.43 -4.43
CA ASN A 210 -3.17 -16.57 -3.77
C ASN A 210 -1.85 -16.19 -3.07
N SER A 211 -1.52 -14.90 -3.02
CA SER A 211 -0.29 -14.39 -2.38
C SER A 211 -0.48 -14.00 -0.93
#